data_d5bb4e0ae02b6434a75a2d569e411b5a
#
_entry.id   d5bb4e0ae02b6434a75a2d569e411b5a
#
_cell.length_a   1.000
_cell.length_b   1.000
_cell.length_c   1.000
_cell.angle_alpha   90.00
_cell.angle_beta   90.00
_cell.angle_gamma   90.00
#
_symmetry.space_group_name_H-M   'P 1'
#
loop_
_entity.id
_entity.type
_entity.pdbx_description
1 polymer ?
#
loop_
_entity_poly.entity_id
_entity_poly.type
_entity_poly.pdbx_seq_one_letter_code
_entity_poly.pdbx_strand_id
1 'polypeptide(L)' 'MWNKDEIKGKGKQIEGAIKDKTGKLIGNPNLEAKGKAERLAGKVQEKTGEVRRKAGEAVVTAAKAIAGKL' A
#
# COMPACT_ATOMS: atom_id res chain seq x y z
N MET A 1 -9.91 9.92 -1.09
CA MET A 1 -9.82 9.25 0.23
C MET A 1 -9.13 7.90 0.08
N TRP A 2 -8.25 7.58 1.01
CA TRP A 2 -7.53 6.31 0.98
C TRP A 2 -8.41 5.17 1.50
N ASN A 3 -8.32 3.99 0.88
CA ASN A 3 -8.97 2.80 1.38
C ASN A 3 -8.11 2.08 2.43
N LYS A 4 -8.66 1.01 3.03
CA LYS A 4 -7.95 0.24 4.07
C LYS A 4 -6.62 -0.33 3.59
N ASP A 5 -6.55 -0.79 2.35
CA ASP A 5 -5.31 -1.38 1.81
C ASP A 5 -4.21 -0.33 1.66
N GLU A 6 -4.54 0.88 1.24
CA GLU A 6 -3.59 1.97 1.15
C GLU A 6 -3.05 2.36 2.52
N ILE A 7 -3.94 2.49 3.52
CA ILE A 7 -3.56 2.84 4.90
C ILE A 7 -2.70 1.75 5.51
N LYS A 8 -3.10 0.49 5.39
CA LYS A 8 -2.32 -0.65 5.91
C LYS A 8 -0.98 -0.78 5.21
N GLY A 9 -0.96 -0.57 3.89
CA GLY A 9 0.27 -0.59 3.12
C GLY A 9 1.27 0.46 3.58
N LYS A 10 0.81 1.69 3.81
CA LYS A 10 1.67 2.75 4.35
C LYS A 10 2.16 2.44 5.76
N GLY A 11 1.29 1.91 6.62
CA GLY A 11 1.67 1.48 7.96
C GLY A 11 2.76 0.41 7.94
N LYS A 12 2.64 -0.58 7.06
CA LYS A 12 3.65 -1.63 6.89
C LYS A 12 4.97 -1.07 6.35
N GLN A 13 4.92 -0.11 5.44
CA GLN A 13 6.12 0.53 4.92
C GLN A 13 6.89 1.26 6.03
N ILE A 14 6.19 2.00 6.89
CA ILE A 14 6.79 2.72 8.02
C ILE A 14 7.39 1.72 9.02
N GLU A 15 6.61 0.71 9.41
CA GLU A 15 7.07 -0.33 10.34
C GLU A 15 8.29 -1.06 9.79
N GLY A 16 8.24 -1.45 8.52
CA GLY A 16 9.36 -2.12 7.86
C GLY A 16 10.61 -1.25 7.79
N ALA A 17 10.45 0.05 7.50
CA ALA A 17 11.57 0.99 7.47
C ALA A 17 12.24 1.12 8.83
N ILE A 18 11.45 1.17 9.92
CA ILE A 18 11.96 1.23 11.29
C ILE A 18 12.74 -0.03 11.61
N LYS A 19 12.21 -1.21 11.30
CA LYS A 19 12.87 -2.50 11.53
C LYS A 19 14.15 -2.63 10.73
N ASP A 20 14.14 -2.20 9.48
CA ASP A 20 15.33 -2.22 8.62
C ASP A 20 16.45 -1.35 9.22
N LYS A 21 16.14 -0.11 9.58
CA LYS A 21 17.12 0.79 10.21
C LYS A 21 17.63 0.25 11.55
N THR A 22 16.73 -0.22 12.39
CA THR A 22 17.10 -0.78 13.69
C THR A 22 18.00 -2.00 13.51
N GLY A 23 17.65 -2.89 12.60
CA GLY A 23 18.46 -4.06 12.29
C GLY A 23 19.88 -3.70 11.85
N LYS A 24 20.02 -2.66 11.02
CA LYS A 24 21.34 -2.16 10.61
C LYS A 24 22.14 -1.60 11.77
N LEU A 25 21.51 -0.80 12.61
CA LEU A 25 22.17 -0.15 13.76
C LEU A 25 22.69 -1.15 14.79
N ILE A 26 21.92 -2.19 15.08
CA ILE A 26 22.30 -3.20 16.07
C ILE A 26 23.04 -4.41 15.47
N GLY A 27 23.26 -4.41 14.17
CA GLY A 27 23.91 -5.52 13.48
C GLY A 27 23.08 -6.79 13.46
N ASN A 28 21.75 -6.68 13.34
CA ASN A 28 20.85 -7.82 13.29
C ASN A 28 20.33 -8.01 11.86
N PRO A 29 20.95 -8.90 11.05
CA PRO A 29 20.55 -9.09 9.66
C PRO A 29 19.15 -9.68 9.50
N ASN A 30 18.68 -10.47 10.47
CA ASN A 30 17.31 -11.03 10.42
C ASN A 30 16.26 -9.93 10.58
N LEU A 31 16.47 -9.00 11.51
CA LEU A 31 15.55 -7.87 11.71
C LEU A 31 15.57 -6.94 10.51
N GLU A 32 16.75 -6.68 9.97
CA GLU A 32 16.90 -5.86 8.76
C GLU A 32 16.12 -6.48 7.59
N ALA A 33 16.27 -7.78 7.37
CA ALA A 33 15.58 -8.51 6.30
C ALA A 33 14.07 -8.49 6.50
N LYS A 34 13.60 -8.68 7.74
CA LYS A 34 12.16 -8.59 8.05
C LYS A 34 11.62 -7.20 7.75
N GLY A 35 12.36 -6.17 8.11
CA GLY A 35 11.96 -4.78 7.84
C GLY A 35 11.84 -4.50 6.34
N LYS A 36 12.79 -4.96 5.56
CA LYS A 36 12.75 -4.83 4.10
C LYS A 36 11.56 -5.57 3.50
N ALA A 37 11.28 -6.78 3.97
CA ALA A 37 10.16 -7.58 3.51
C ALA A 37 8.81 -6.91 3.85
N GLU A 38 8.67 -6.40 5.07
CA GLU A 38 7.45 -5.68 5.48
C GLU A 38 7.24 -4.39 4.68
N ARG A 39 8.30 -3.64 4.44
CA ARG A 39 8.23 -2.43 3.64
C ARG A 39 7.77 -2.73 2.22
N LEU A 40 8.32 -3.79 1.61
CA LEU A 40 7.93 -4.22 0.28
C LEU A 40 6.50 -4.72 0.24
N ALA A 41 6.08 -5.54 1.22
CA ALA A 41 4.73 -6.03 1.34
C ALA A 41 3.73 -4.87 1.50
N GLY A 42 4.08 -3.87 2.30
CA GLY A 42 3.25 -2.67 2.47
C GLY A 42 3.12 -1.87 1.18
N LYS A 43 4.20 -1.76 0.42
CA LYS A 43 4.18 -1.06 -0.86
C LYS A 43 3.29 -1.78 -1.88
N VAL A 44 3.35 -3.10 -1.93
CA VAL A 44 2.47 -3.91 -2.79
C VAL A 44 1.01 -3.73 -2.38
N GLN A 45 0.72 -3.78 -1.09
CA GLN A 45 -0.63 -3.59 -0.58
C GLN A 45 -1.18 -2.19 -0.87
N GLU A 46 -0.35 -1.17 -0.73
CA GLU A 46 -0.72 0.21 -1.07
C GLU A 46 -1.07 0.32 -2.57
N LYS A 47 -0.25 -0.26 -3.43
CA LYS A 47 -0.50 -0.27 -4.87
C LYS A 47 -1.77 -1.01 -5.23
N THR A 48 -2.03 -2.16 -4.61
CA THR A 48 -3.25 -2.92 -4.80
C THR A 48 -4.48 -2.10 -4.42
N GLY A 49 -4.44 -1.42 -3.26
CA GLY A 49 -5.52 -0.55 -2.82
C GLY A 49 -5.75 0.63 -3.76
N GLU A 50 -4.67 1.25 -4.23
CA GLU A 50 -4.74 2.34 -5.21
C GLU A 50 -5.38 1.90 -6.52
N VAL A 51 -4.98 0.74 -7.05
CA VAL A 51 -5.56 0.18 -8.27
C VAL A 51 -7.04 -0.11 -8.10
N ARG A 52 -7.44 -0.71 -6.99
CA ARG A 52 -8.85 -0.98 -6.69
C ARG A 52 -9.67 0.30 -6.61
N ARG A 53 -9.14 1.33 -5.96
CA ARG A 53 -9.80 2.63 -5.85
C ARG A 53 -10.00 3.26 -7.21
N LYS A 54 -8.96 3.30 -8.03
CA LYS A 54 -9.01 3.87 -9.39
C LYS A 54 -9.95 3.10 -10.29
N ALA A 55 -9.95 1.77 -10.22
CA ALA A 55 -10.87 0.93 -10.97
C ALA A 55 -12.32 1.22 -10.59
N GLY A 56 -12.61 1.36 -9.28
CA GLY A 56 -13.94 1.72 -8.80
C GLY A 56 -14.39 3.09 -9.29
N GLU A 57 -13.50 4.08 -9.26
CA GLU A 57 -13.79 5.43 -9.78
C GLU A 57 -14.09 5.40 -11.29
N ALA A 58 -13.32 4.62 -12.06
CA ALA A 58 -13.55 4.49 -13.50
C ALA A 58 -14.91 3.86 -13.81
N VAL A 59 -15.30 2.82 -13.05
CA VAL A 59 -16.62 2.18 -13.20
C VAL A 59 -17.74 3.14 -12.88
N VAL A 60 -17.64 3.90 -11.82
CA VAL A 60 -18.64 4.91 -11.43
C VAL A 60 -18.76 5.99 -12.51
N THR A 61 -17.63 6.47 -13.01
CA THR A 61 -17.62 7.49 -14.07
C THR A 61 -18.28 6.97 -15.36
N ALA A 62 -17.96 5.74 -15.76
CA ALA A 62 -18.57 5.11 -16.93
C ALA A 62 -20.08 4.93 -16.75
N ALA A 63 -20.53 4.49 -15.57
CA ALA A 63 -21.94 4.33 -15.25
C ALA A 63 -22.70 5.67 -15.33
N LYS A 64 -22.10 6.74 -14.79
CA LYS A 64 -22.69 8.09 -14.87
C LYS A 64 -22.79 8.59 -16.31
N ALA A 65 -21.75 8.35 -17.13
CA ALA A 65 -21.75 8.74 -18.53
C ALA A 65 -22.86 8.02 -19.32
N ILE A 66 -23.07 6.73 -19.06
CA ILE A 66 -24.13 5.95 -19.68
C ILE A 66 -25.50 6.45 -19.22
N ALA A 67 -25.69 6.63 -17.92
CA ALA A 67 -26.94 7.13 -17.35
C ALA A 67 -27.31 8.52 -17.89
N GLY A 68 -26.32 9.37 -18.08
CA GLY A 68 -26.52 10.72 -18.60
C GLY A 68 -26.97 10.75 -20.08
N LYS A 69 -26.74 9.66 -20.81
CA LYS A 69 -27.18 9.53 -22.21
C LYS A 69 -28.59 8.91 -22.39
N LEU A 70 -29.07 8.30 -21.34
CA LEU A 70 -30.40 7.70 -21.34
C LEU A 70 -31.49 8.74 -21.04
#